data_08d960938b1f4f771fde26bd9f3a6e56
#
_entry.id   08d960938b1f4f771fde26bd9f3a6e56
#
_cell.length_a   1.000
_cell.length_b   1.000
_cell.length_c   1.000
_cell.angle_alpha   90.00
_cell.angle_beta   90.00
_cell.angle_gamma   90.00
#
_symmetry.space_group_name_H-M   'P 1'
#
loop_
_entity.id
_entity.type
_entity.pdbx_description
1 polymer ?
#
loop_
_entity_poly.entity_id
_entity_poly.type
_entity_poly.pdbx_seq_one_letter_code
_entity_poly.pdbx_strand_id
1 'polypeptide(L)'
;LHARSQHQLALRTTDNQAAGELLGQCGLEARQEGEFLRIPLLEDGDTARLTALLAQRQIGLLRLEERQKSLEDIFLELTGKAASL
;
A
#
# COMPACT_ATOMS: atom_id res chain seq x y z
N LEU A 1 -3.41 -5.03 -18.27
CA LEU A 1 -4.00 -3.81 -17.82
C LEU A 1 -4.60 -3.95 -16.43
N HIS A 2 -5.53 -4.87 -16.30
CA HIS A 2 -6.25 -5.03 -15.04
C HIS A 2 -5.49 -5.87 -14.02
N ALA A 3 -4.50 -6.62 -14.46
CA ALA A 3 -3.70 -7.46 -13.56
C ALA A 3 -2.98 -6.61 -12.52
N ARG A 4 -2.53 -5.41 -12.88
CA ARG A 4 -1.81 -4.55 -11.94
C ARG A 4 -2.69 -4.04 -10.81
N SER A 5 -3.98 -3.81 -11.08
CA SER A 5 -4.88 -3.34 -10.03
C SER A 5 -5.17 -4.39 -8.99
N GLN A 6 -4.84 -5.66 -9.26
CA GLN A 6 -5.04 -6.74 -8.31
C GLN A 6 -3.87 -6.91 -7.35
N HIS A 7 -2.81 -6.14 -7.53
CA HIS A 7 -1.62 -6.25 -6.71
C HIS A 7 -1.43 -4.99 -5.88
N GLN A 8 -0.90 -5.18 -4.70
CA GLN A 8 -0.60 -4.10 -3.77
C GLN A 8 0.71 -4.39 -3.08
N LEU A 9 1.30 -3.36 -2.49
CA LEU A 9 2.44 -3.52 -1.61
C LEU A 9 1.96 -3.50 -0.17
N ALA A 10 2.52 -4.37 0.64
CA ALA A 10 2.28 -4.41 2.07
C ALA A 10 3.59 -4.11 2.78
N LEU A 11 3.57 -3.09 3.63
CA LEU A 11 4.76 -2.66 4.37
C LEU A 11 4.51 -2.80 5.86
N ARG A 12 5.54 -3.22 6.56
CA ARG A 12 5.54 -3.15 8.01
C ARG A 12 6.74 -2.35 8.43
N THR A 13 6.52 -1.38 9.28
CA THR A 13 7.56 -0.43 9.68
C THR A 13 7.64 -0.34 11.19
N THR A 14 8.66 0.34 11.68
CA THR A 14 8.80 0.59 13.11
C THR A 14 7.76 1.58 13.62
N ASP A 15 7.17 2.38 12.72
CA ASP A 15 6.13 3.33 13.08
C ASP A 15 5.18 3.48 11.89
N ASN A 16 4.18 2.62 11.84
CA ASN A 16 3.23 2.62 10.73
C ASN A 16 2.41 3.90 10.65
N GLN A 17 2.16 4.55 11.78
CA GLN A 17 1.39 5.79 11.76
C GLN A 17 2.17 6.88 11.04
N ALA A 18 3.43 7.07 11.40
CA ALA A 18 4.26 8.06 10.74
C ALA A 18 4.49 7.70 9.27
N ALA A 19 4.68 6.41 8.99
CA ALA A 19 4.85 5.95 7.62
C ALA A 19 3.61 6.24 6.79
N GLY A 20 2.43 5.99 7.33
CA GLY A 20 1.18 6.26 6.64
C GLY A 20 1.00 7.74 6.33
N GLU A 21 1.38 8.61 7.26
CA GLU A 21 1.32 10.04 7.02
C GLU A 21 2.27 10.46 5.90
N LEU A 22 3.48 9.94 5.92
CA LEU A 22 4.46 10.23 4.88
C LEU A 22 3.97 9.76 3.51
N LEU A 23 3.41 8.57 3.45
CA LEU A 23 2.85 8.04 2.22
C LEU A 23 1.72 8.93 1.70
N GLY A 24 0.87 9.40 2.60
CA GLY A 24 -0.19 10.33 2.23
C GLY A 24 0.34 11.62 1.64
N GLN A 25 1.43 12.14 2.18
CA GLN A 25 2.08 13.33 1.65
C GLN A 25 2.64 13.09 0.26
N CYS A 26 3.01 11.85 -0.05
CA CYS A 26 3.49 11.47 -1.37
C CYS A 26 2.35 11.18 -2.35
N GLY A 27 1.11 11.37 -1.93
CA GLY A 27 -0.05 11.11 -2.77
C GLY A 27 -0.47 9.66 -2.82
N LEU A 28 0.02 8.84 -1.91
CA LEU A 28 -0.35 7.43 -1.84
C LEU A 28 -1.38 7.21 -0.76
N GLU A 29 -2.39 6.43 -1.07
CA GLU A 29 -3.42 6.07 -0.11
C GLU A 29 -2.97 4.82 0.63
N ALA A 30 -2.59 4.99 1.89
CA ALA A 30 -2.14 3.90 2.74
C ALA A 30 -3.28 3.46 3.66
N ARG A 31 -3.51 2.15 3.71
CA ARG A 31 -4.53 1.56 4.56
C ARG A 31 -3.87 0.69 5.59
N GLN A 32 -4.19 0.91 6.85
CA GLN A 32 -3.71 0.07 7.93
C GLN A 32 -4.50 -1.25 7.92
N GLU A 33 -3.77 -2.34 7.89
CA GLU A 33 -4.38 -3.66 7.88
C GLU A 33 -3.55 -4.58 8.79
N GLY A 34 -4.01 -4.77 10.01
CA GLY A 34 -3.21 -5.48 11.00
C GLY A 34 -1.93 -4.73 11.27
N GLU A 35 -0.81 -5.41 11.13
CA GLU A 35 0.50 -4.81 11.34
C GLU A 35 1.09 -4.19 10.07
N PHE A 36 0.35 -4.26 8.96
CA PHE A 36 0.84 -3.82 7.67
C PHE A 36 0.10 -2.59 7.18
N LEU A 37 0.79 -1.81 6.36
CA LEU A 37 0.18 -0.76 5.56
C LEU A 37 0.05 -1.28 4.13
N ARG A 38 -1.12 -1.12 3.55
CA ARG A 38 -1.38 -1.48 2.16
C ARG A 38 -1.37 -0.23 1.31
N ILE A 39 -0.61 -0.25 0.23
CA ILE A 39 -0.56 0.83 -0.74
C ILE A 39 -0.68 0.23 -2.14
N PRO A 40 -1.04 1.04 -3.14
CA PRO A 40 -1.03 0.56 -4.52
C PRO A 40 0.35 0.07 -4.92
N LEU A 41 0.40 -0.86 -5.86
CA LEU A 41 1.67 -1.37 -6.38
C LEU A 41 2.43 -0.24 -7.05
N LEU A 42 3.70 -0.11 -6.71
CA LEU A 42 4.60 0.90 -7.26
C LEU A 42 5.60 0.24 -8.18
N GLU A 43 6.13 1.03 -9.11
CA GLU A 43 7.26 0.59 -9.91
C GLU A 43 8.53 0.57 -9.05
N ASP A 44 9.53 -0.16 -9.51
CA ASP A 44 10.75 -0.36 -8.72
C ASP A 44 11.42 0.95 -8.33
N GLY A 45 11.46 1.90 -9.26
CA GLY A 45 12.07 3.20 -8.97
C GLY A 45 11.35 3.96 -7.87
N ASP A 46 10.03 3.92 -7.90
CA ASP A 46 9.21 4.58 -6.87
C ASP A 46 9.31 3.86 -5.54
N THR A 47 9.37 2.54 -5.58
CA THR A 47 9.57 1.75 -4.36
C THR A 47 10.91 2.10 -3.71
N ALA A 48 11.96 2.22 -4.51
CA ALA A 48 13.28 2.60 -4.00
C ALA A 48 13.27 3.98 -3.37
N ARG A 49 12.58 4.94 -4.00
CA ARG A 49 12.46 6.28 -3.42
C ARG A 49 11.69 6.27 -2.12
N LEU A 50 10.65 5.48 -2.06
CA LEU A 50 9.84 5.36 -0.85
C LEU A 50 10.67 4.82 0.30
N THR A 51 11.43 3.75 0.06
CA THR A 51 12.25 3.17 1.12
C THR A 51 13.33 4.15 1.58
N ALA A 52 13.89 4.94 0.65
CA ALA A 52 14.85 5.96 1.01
C ALA A 52 14.22 7.06 1.87
N LEU A 53 13.01 7.48 1.52
CA LEU A 53 12.29 8.50 2.30
C LEU A 53 12.00 8.01 3.72
N LEU A 54 11.59 6.76 3.85
CA LEU A 54 11.34 6.19 5.18
C LEU A 54 12.62 6.22 6.01
N ALA A 55 13.73 5.85 5.41
CA ALA A 55 15.01 5.86 6.10
C ALA A 55 15.41 7.27 6.53
N GLN A 56 15.17 8.28 5.68
CA GLN A 56 15.46 9.67 6.00
C GLN A 56 14.65 10.18 7.19
N ARG A 57 13.46 9.64 7.37
CA ARG A 57 12.60 9.99 8.49
C ARG A 57 12.82 9.10 9.69
N GLN A 58 13.86 8.26 9.63
CA GLN A 58 14.20 7.32 10.69
C GLN A 58 13.09 6.33 10.98
N ILE A 59 12.31 6.02 9.96
CA ILE A 59 11.29 4.98 10.04
C ILE A 59 11.90 3.73 9.44
N GLY A 60 12.09 2.70 10.26
CA GLY A 60 12.68 1.45 9.80
C GLY A 60 11.66 0.63 9.02
N LEU A 61 12.07 0.15 7.87
CA LEU A 61 11.24 -0.77 7.09
C LEU A 61 11.55 -2.19 7.54
N LEU A 62 10.58 -2.84 8.15
CA LEU A 62 10.75 -4.20 8.66
C LEU A 62 10.38 -5.24 7.63
N ARG A 63 9.39 -4.94 6.79
CA ARG A 63 8.95 -5.88 5.78
C ARG A 63 8.34 -5.14 4.61
N LEU A 64 8.59 -5.65 3.42
CA LEU A 64 7.99 -5.13 2.19
C LEU A 64 7.65 -6.33 1.32
N GLU A 65 6.38 -6.48 1.01
CA GLU A 65 5.90 -7.61 0.22
C GLU A 65 4.96 -7.12 -0.86
N GLU A 66 5.02 -7.77 -2.00
CA GLU A 66 3.99 -7.60 -3.01
C GLU A 66 2.89 -8.61 -2.70
N ARG A 67 1.66 -8.13 -2.61
CA ARG A 67 0.52 -9.00 -2.34
C ARG A 67 -0.55 -8.81 -3.40
N GLN A 68 -1.17 -9.91 -3.73
CA GLN A 68 -2.33 -9.90 -4.59
C GLN A 68 -3.55 -9.57 -3.72
N LYS A 69 -4.45 -8.75 -4.25
CA LYS A 69 -5.71 -8.50 -3.57
C LYS A 69 -6.47 -9.82 -3.43
N SER A 70 -7.17 -9.96 -2.31
CA SER A 70 -7.99 -11.14 -2.10
C SER A 70 -9.17 -11.14 -3.06
N LEU A 71 -9.73 -12.31 -3.31
CA LEU A 71 -10.93 -12.40 -4.13
C LEU A 71 -12.06 -11.57 -3.55
N GLU A 72 -12.13 -11.51 -2.22
CA GLU A 72 -13.13 -10.71 -1.55
C GLU A 72 -13.00 -9.24 -1.88
N ASP A 73 -11.77 -8.72 -1.85
CA ASP A 73 -11.52 -7.32 -2.20
C ASP A 73 -11.90 -7.02 -3.63
N ILE A 74 -11.54 -7.91 -4.55
CA ILE A 74 -11.86 -7.76 -5.96
C ILE A 74 -13.36 -7.81 -6.17
N PHE A 75 -14.01 -8.73 -5.49
CA PHE A 75 -15.45 -8.89 -5.58
C PHE A 75 -16.17 -7.63 -5.09
N LEU A 76 -15.73 -7.06 -3.98
CA LEU A 76 -16.32 -5.85 -3.45
C LEU A 76 -16.14 -4.65 -4.39
N GLU A 77 -15.01 -4.56 -5.06
CA GLU A 77 -14.80 -3.51 -6.04
C GLU A 77 -15.80 -3.60 -7.18
N LEU A 78 -16.07 -4.81 -7.64
CA LEU A 78 -17.00 -5.02 -8.74
C LEU A 78 -18.45 -4.81 -8.32
N THR A 79 -18.83 -5.38 -7.19
CA THR A 79 -20.21 -5.31 -6.72
C THR A 79 -20.53 -3.99 -6.05
N GLY A 80 -19.53 -3.32 -5.51
CA GLY A 80 -19.72 -2.02 -4.90
C GLY A 80 -20.32 -1.01 -5.86
N LYS A 81 -19.91 -1.05 -7.12
CA LYS A 81 -20.47 -0.19 -8.13
C LYS A 81 -21.94 -0.52 -8.42
N ALA A 82 -22.22 -1.81 -8.51
CA ALA A 82 -23.58 -2.25 -8.75
C ALA A 82 -24.48 -1.92 -7.57
N ALA A 83 -23.96 -2.07 -6.37
CA ALA A 83 -24.72 -1.80 -5.16
C ALA A 83 -25.05 -0.32 -4.98
N SER A 84 -24.24 0.55 -5.55
CA SER A 84 -24.44 1.98 -5.42
C SER A 84 -25.52 2.52 -6.35
N LEU A 85 -25.99 1.67 -7.22
CA LEU A 85 -27.08 2.04 -8.11
C LEU A 85 -28.43 1.93 -7.38
#